data_822fd820383fcf2611a0e8a2ec19b500
#
_entry.id   822fd820383fcf2611a0e8a2ec19b500
#
_cell.length_a   1.000
_cell.length_b   1.000
_cell.length_c   1.000
_cell.angle_alpha   90.00
_cell.angle_beta   90.00
_cell.angle_gamma   90.00
#
_symmetry.space_group_name_H-M   'P 1'
#
loop_
_entity.id
_entity.type
_entity.pdbx_description
1 polymer ?
#
loop_
_entity_poly.entity_id
_entity_poly.type
_entity_poly.pdbx_seq_one_letter_code
_entity_poly.pdbx_strand_id
1 'polypeptide(L)'
;MKIGVVDVGGGLRGSFGAGVLDYCMEQGIRFDFGIGVSAGAANISSYMANQRGRNFVFYTEYFQREQYMGVKNLIHTGSYIGLDYIYSSLSDHEGDYPLDWKTIRNDPRDMMIVATDANTGLPHYFHKYDMRQDSYDPIKASCCVPVINRPYKVNGIPYYDGGLSDPVPYEKAFEAGCD
;
A
#
# COMPACT_ATOMS: atom_id res chain seq x y z
N MET A 1 26.12 -0.35 5.09
CA MET A 1 25.04 0.67 5.02
C MET A 1 23.83 -0.02 4.41
N LYS A 2 22.71 -0.07 5.11
CA LYS A 2 21.44 -0.58 4.63
C LYS A 2 20.49 0.60 4.42
N ILE A 3 20.14 0.88 3.17
CA ILE A 3 19.36 2.07 2.83
C ILE A 3 17.87 1.69 2.75
N GLY A 4 17.06 2.35 3.58
CA GLY A 4 15.61 2.22 3.56
C GLY A 4 14.92 3.37 2.84
N VAL A 5 13.72 3.11 2.31
CA VAL A 5 12.80 4.14 1.81
C VAL A 5 11.50 4.09 2.59
N VAL A 6 11.04 5.26 3.02
CA VAL A 6 9.75 5.46 3.71
C VAL A 6 8.84 6.24 2.78
N ASP A 7 7.69 5.65 2.38
CA ASP A 7 6.66 6.34 1.61
C ASP A 7 5.40 6.51 2.48
N VAL A 8 5.13 7.76 2.85
CA VAL A 8 4.05 8.13 3.77
C VAL A 8 2.66 8.23 3.08
N GLY A 9 2.61 8.04 1.78
CA GLY A 9 1.37 8.06 1.00
C GLY A 9 0.70 9.43 0.96
N GLY A 10 -0.58 9.47 1.37
CA GLY A 10 -1.39 10.71 1.39
C GLY A 10 -2.49 10.73 0.32
N GLY A 11 -3.12 9.58 0.05
CA GLY A 11 -4.15 9.43 -0.97
C GLY A 11 -3.59 9.78 -2.36
N LEU A 12 -4.27 10.63 -3.12
CA LEU A 12 -3.82 11.03 -4.46
C LEU A 12 -2.48 11.78 -4.48
N ARG A 13 -2.08 12.41 -3.37
CA ARG A 13 -0.76 13.05 -3.25
C ARG A 13 0.38 12.03 -3.25
N GLY A 14 0.08 10.76 -2.96
CA GLY A 14 1.01 9.65 -3.11
C GLY A 14 1.55 9.47 -4.54
N SER A 15 0.91 10.09 -5.54
CA SER A 15 1.42 10.15 -6.92
C SER A 15 2.84 10.76 -7.01
N PHE A 16 3.19 11.68 -6.09
CA PHE A 16 4.55 12.23 -6.00
C PHE A 16 5.56 11.13 -5.61
N GLY A 17 5.27 10.38 -4.54
CA GLY A 17 6.10 9.24 -4.10
C GLY A 17 6.22 8.17 -5.21
N ALA A 18 5.11 7.87 -5.88
CA ALA A 18 5.11 6.96 -7.03
C ALA A 18 6.09 7.42 -8.13
N GLY A 19 6.05 8.72 -8.49
CA GLY A 19 6.97 9.27 -9.49
C GLY A 19 8.45 9.21 -9.06
N VAL A 20 8.72 9.46 -7.77
CA VAL A 20 10.08 9.32 -7.21
C VAL A 20 10.56 7.86 -7.31
N LEU A 21 9.73 6.89 -6.93
CA LEU A 21 10.07 5.48 -7.00
C LEU A 21 10.23 4.99 -8.45
N ASP A 22 9.38 5.45 -9.36
CA ASP A 22 9.51 5.17 -10.80
C ASP A 22 10.82 5.70 -11.36
N TYR A 23 11.22 6.92 -10.97
CA TYR A 23 12.52 7.49 -11.34
C TYR A 23 13.68 6.69 -10.75
N CYS A 24 13.58 6.28 -9.49
CA CYS A 24 14.59 5.41 -8.87
C CYS A 24 14.75 4.10 -9.65
N MET A 25 13.64 3.46 -10.06
CA MET A 25 13.70 2.25 -10.90
C MET A 25 14.40 2.52 -12.24
N GLU A 26 14.08 3.64 -12.89
CA GLU A 26 14.69 4.05 -14.16
C GLU A 26 16.20 4.27 -14.06
N GLN A 27 16.64 4.87 -12.95
CA GLN A 27 18.07 5.14 -12.68
C GLN A 27 18.81 3.96 -12.05
N GLY A 28 18.15 2.82 -11.85
CA GLY A 28 18.75 1.66 -11.19
C GLY A 28 19.04 1.86 -9.71
N ILE A 29 18.44 2.87 -9.09
CA ILE A 29 18.57 3.14 -7.64
C ILE A 29 17.73 2.12 -6.89
N ARG A 30 18.37 1.36 -5.99
CA ARG A 30 17.74 0.32 -5.19
C ARG A 30 17.85 0.62 -3.71
N PHE A 31 16.75 0.50 -3.00
CA PHE A 31 16.69 0.53 -1.55
C PHE A 31 16.70 -0.91 -1.01
N ASP A 32 17.38 -1.14 0.09
CA ASP A 32 17.50 -2.47 0.73
C ASP A 32 16.24 -2.83 1.54
N PHE A 33 15.44 -1.82 1.90
CA PHE A 33 14.22 -1.94 2.69
C PHE A 33 13.21 -0.89 2.25
N GLY A 34 11.93 -1.25 2.26
CA GLY A 34 10.84 -0.32 2.02
C GLY A 34 9.78 -0.39 3.10
N ILE A 35 9.26 0.75 3.55
CA ILE A 35 8.10 0.79 4.43
C ILE A 35 7.08 1.81 3.90
N GLY A 36 5.82 1.36 3.78
CA GLY A 36 4.75 2.16 3.20
C GLY A 36 3.57 2.36 4.14
N VAL A 37 3.00 3.56 4.10
CA VAL A 37 1.79 3.96 4.83
C VAL A 37 0.73 4.39 3.84
N SER A 38 -0.52 3.89 3.98
CA SER A 38 -1.61 4.32 3.11
C SER A 38 -1.29 4.06 1.62
N ALA A 39 -1.49 5.04 0.75
CA ALA A 39 -1.09 4.98 -0.66
C ALA A 39 0.40 4.63 -0.86
N GLY A 40 1.26 4.96 0.11
CA GLY A 40 2.68 4.58 0.11
C GLY A 40 2.90 3.07 0.19
N ALA A 41 1.99 2.32 0.83
CA ALA A 41 2.04 0.86 0.85
C ALA A 41 1.91 0.28 -0.58
N ALA A 42 1.01 0.83 -1.39
CA ALA A 42 0.84 0.44 -2.78
C ALA A 42 2.05 0.85 -3.65
N ASN A 43 2.59 2.06 -3.41
CA ASN A 43 3.76 2.55 -4.11
C ASN A 43 4.99 1.65 -3.86
N ILE A 44 5.28 1.35 -2.59
CA ILE A 44 6.38 0.45 -2.20
C ILE A 44 6.15 -0.95 -2.78
N SER A 45 4.92 -1.47 -2.75
CA SER A 45 4.61 -2.79 -3.33
C SER A 45 4.91 -2.85 -4.83
N SER A 46 4.51 -1.82 -5.60
CA SER A 46 4.81 -1.74 -7.03
C SER A 46 6.30 -1.58 -7.31
N TYR A 47 7.02 -0.82 -6.47
CA TYR A 47 8.48 -0.69 -6.54
C TYR A 47 9.19 -2.03 -6.29
N MET A 48 8.77 -2.76 -5.25
CA MET A 48 9.32 -4.09 -4.94
C MET A 48 8.98 -5.14 -6.02
N ALA A 49 7.82 -4.99 -6.67
CA ALA A 49 7.42 -5.77 -7.83
C ALA A 49 8.19 -5.41 -9.11
N ASN A 50 9.03 -4.37 -9.08
CA ASN A 50 9.72 -3.83 -10.25
C ASN A 50 8.75 -3.40 -11.39
N GLN A 51 7.54 -2.93 -11.00
CA GLN A 51 6.47 -2.53 -11.92
C GLN A 51 6.44 -1.01 -12.10
N ARG A 52 7.44 -0.47 -12.82
CA ARG A 52 7.49 0.93 -13.17
C ARG A 52 6.23 1.38 -13.92
N GLY A 53 5.69 2.52 -13.58
CA GLY A 53 4.50 3.12 -14.20
C GLY A 53 3.17 2.52 -13.72
N ARG A 54 3.17 1.42 -12.96
CA ARG A 54 1.93 0.81 -12.47
C ARG A 54 1.11 1.81 -11.65
N ASN A 55 1.73 2.45 -10.68
CA ASN A 55 1.05 3.43 -9.83
C ASN A 55 0.57 4.65 -10.63
N PHE A 56 1.31 5.09 -11.64
CA PHE A 56 0.89 6.19 -12.52
C PHE A 56 -0.48 5.88 -13.16
N VAL A 57 -0.68 4.68 -13.69
CA VAL A 57 -1.97 4.24 -14.27
C VAL A 57 -3.08 4.26 -13.22
N PHE A 58 -2.80 3.80 -12.00
CA PHE A 58 -3.78 3.83 -10.90
C PHE A 58 -4.18 5.25 -10.50
N TYR A 59 -3.23 6.20 -10.46
CA TYR A 59 -3.50 7.60 -10.11
C TYR A 59 -4.10 8.44 -11.23
N THR A 60 -3.96 8.05 -12.50
CA THR A 60 -4.40 8.88 -13.63
C THR A 60 -5.58 8.28 -14.40
N GLU A 61 -5.58 6.97 -14.63
CA GLU A 61 -6.60 6.31 -15.44
C GLU A 61 -7.67 5.65 -14.57
N TYR A 62 -7.26 4.75 -13.65
CA TYR A 62 -8.21 3.98 -12.86
C TYR A 62 -8.91 4.82 -11.80
N PHE A 63 -8.25 5.86 -11.29
CA PHE A 63 -8.86 6.82 -10.38
C PHE A 63 -10.16 7.43 -10.92
N GLN A 64 -10.29 7.56 -12.23
CA GLN A 64 -11.48 8.15 -12.88
C GLN A 64 -12.68 7.18 -12.90
N ARG A 65 -12.49 5.91 -12.58
CA ARG A 65 -13.55 4.91 -12.56
C ARG A 65 -14.42 5.05 -11.32
N GLU A 66 -15.74 4.96 -11.50
CA GLU A 66 -16.73 5.14 -10.41
C GLU A 66 -16.50 4.17 -9.22
N GLN A 67 -15.99 2.97 -9.50
CA GLN A 67 -15.71 1.95 -8.48
C GLN A 67 -14.47 2.27 -7.65
N TYR A 68 -13.60 3.17 -8.10
CA TYR A 68 -12.37 3.51 -7.39
C TYR A 68 -12.68 4.29 -6.11
N MET A 69 -13.49 5.33 -6.21
CA MET A 69 -14.01 6.06 -5.06
C MET A 69 -15.28 6.84 -5.45
N GLY A 70 -16.21 6.97 -4.52
CA GLY A 70 -17.40 7.78 -4.76
C GLY A 70 -18.57 7.47 -3.83
N VAL A 71 -19.60 8.32 -3.95
CA VAL A 71 -20.83 8.21 -3.15
C VAL A 71 -21.57 6.90 -3.44
N LYS A 72 -21.51 6.37 -4.66
CA LYS A 72 -22.11 5.06 -4.99
C LYS A 72 -21.48 3.94 -4.14
N ASN A 73 -20.16 3.91 -3.99
CA ASN A 73 -19.50 2.95 -3.11
C ASN A 73 -19.96 3.10 -1.67
N LEU A 74 -20.03 4.35 -1.16
CA LEU A 74 -20.49 4.63 0.19
C LEU A 74 -21.90 4.09 0.45
N ILE A 75 -22.83 4.27 -0.49
CA ILE A 75 -24.21 3.78 -0.39
C ILE A 75 -24.27 2.25 -0.39
N HIS A 76 -23.52 1.58 -1.28
CA HIS A 76 -23.61 0.13 -1.47
C HIS A 76 -22.78 -0.66 -0.45
N THR A 77 -21.60 -0.17 -0.06
CA THR A 77 -20.64 -0.90 0.76
C THR A 77 -20.42 -0.28 2.15
N GLY A 78 -20.84 0.98 2.33
CA GLY A 78 -20.52 1.77 3.51
C GLY A 78 -19.09 2.31 3.53
N SER A 79 -18.40 2.25 2.38
CA SER A 79 -17.03 2.74 2.21
C SER A 79 -16.95 3.59 0.94
N TYR A 80 -16.35 4.79 1.06
CA TYR A 80 -16.21 5.72 -0.07
C TYR A 80 -15.14 5.26 -1.06
N ILE A 81 -14.01 4.76 -0.54
CA ILE A 81 -12.91 4.22 -1.35
C ILE A 81 -13.17 2.73 -1.57
N GLY A 82 -13.15 2.30 -2.82
CA GLY A 82 -13.35 0.91 -3.23
C GLY A 82 -12.08 0.08 -3.09
N LEU A 83 -11.63 -0.19 -1.85
CA LEU A 83 -10.37 -0.90 -1.59
C LEU A 83 -10.32 -2.28 -2.24
N ASP A 84 -11.43 -3.02 -2.25
CA ASP A 84 -11.50 -4.32 -2.93
C ASP A 84 -11.45 -4.15 -4.46
N TYR A 85 -12.04 -3.10 -5.00
CA TYR A 85 -11.90 -2.81 -6.43
C TYR A 85 -10.45 -2.52 -6.80
N ILE A 86 -9.77 -1.67 -6.03
CA ILE A 86 -8.38 -1.24 -6.29
C ILE A 86 -7.39 -2.40 -6.11
N TYR A 87 -7.47 -3.09 -4.97
CA TYR A 87 -6.46 -4.06 -4.54
C TYR A 87 -6.88 -5.53 -4.70
N SER A 88 -8.08 -5.80 -5.23
CA SER A 88 -8.48 -7.09 -5.74
C SER A 88 -8.79 -6.99 -7.22
N SER A 89 -9.97 -6.45 -7.63
CA SER A 89 -10.43 -6.52 -9.03
C SER A 89 -9.43 -5.99 -10.05
N LEU A 90 -8.65 -4.94 -9.74
CA LEU A 90 -7.61 -4.42 -10.63
C LEU A 90 -6.26 -5.10 -10.44
N SER A 91 -5.96 -5.61 -9.24
CA SER A 91 -4.61 -6.03 -8.84
C SER A 91 -4.43 -7.54 -8.74
N ASP A 92 -5.50 -8.33 -8.72
CA ASP A 92 -5.44 -9.80 -8.74
C ASP A 92 -4.90 -10.30 -10.08
N HIS A 93 -4.51 -11.55 -10.16
CA HIS A 93 -3.85 -12.13 -11.34
C HIS A 93 -4.68 -12.06 -12.64
N GLU A 94 -6.01 -11.97 -12.55
CA GLU A 94 -6.94 -11.76 -13.67
C GLU A 94 -7.38 -10.30 -13.82
N GLY A 95 -6.87 -9.40 -12.98
CA GLY A 95 -7.23 -7.98 -12.99
C GLY A 95 -6.60 -7.20 -14.15
N ASP A 96 -7.04 -5.94 -14.30
CA ASP A 96 -6.55 -5.05 -15.39
C ASP A 96 -5.06 -4.74 -15.28
N TYR A 97 -4.51 -4.72 -14.06
CA TYR A 97 -3.08 -4.50 -13.81
C TYR A 97 -2.60 -5.30 -12.60
N PRO A 98 -2.33 -6.59 -12.77
CA PRO A 98 -1.93 -7.47 -11.67
C PRO A 98 -0.70 -6.96 -10.92
N LEU A 99 -0.71 -7.13 -9.59
CA LEU A 99 0.49 -6.94 -8.79
C LEU A 99 1.36 -8.21 -8.88
N ASP A 100 2.59 -8.07 -9.30
CA ASP A 100 3.53 -9.21 -9.38
C ASP A 100 4.01 -9.62 -7.98
N TRP A 101 3.12 -10.28 -7.26
CA TRP A 101 3.39 -10.84 -5.95
C TRP A 101 4.57 -11.83 -5.94
N LYS A 102 4.73 -12.59 -7.01
CA LYS A 102 5.82 -13.57 -7.11
C LYS A 102 7.18 -12.88 -7.07
N THR A 103 7.33 -11.75 -7.76
CA THR A 103 8.53 -10.92 -7.71
C THR A 103 8.74 -10.36 -6.30
N ILE A 104 7.72 -9.79 -5.66
CA ILE A 104 7.83 -9.26 -4.28
C ILE A 104 8.29 -10.35 -3.31
N ARG A 105 7.64 -11.52 -3.36
CA ARG A 105 7.93 -12.62 -2.46
C ARG A 105 9.35 -13.13 -2.56
N ASN A 106 9.87 -13.22 -3.78
CA ASN A 106 11.19 -13.78 -4.05
C ASN A 106 12.32 -12.73 -3.97
N ASP A 107 11.99 -11.45 -3.87
CA ASP A 107 12.99 -10.40 -3.70
C ASP A 107 13.70 -10.57 -2.35
N PRO A 108 15.04 -10.54 -2.29
CA PRO A 108 15.78 -10.63 -1.03
C PRO A 108 15.55 -9.41 -0.13
N ARG A 109 15.15 -8.27 -0.69
CA ARG A 109 14.81 -7.07 0.07
C ARG A 109 13.55 -7.30 0.89
N ASP A 110 13.44 -6.63 2.02
CA ASP A 110 12.25 -6.70 2.84
C ASP A 110 11.40 -5.43 2.73
N MET A 111 10.13 -5.57 3.03
CA MET A 111 9.20 -4.45 3.09
C MET A 111 8.20 -4.62 4.22
N MET A 112 7.75 -3.47 4.74
CA MET A 112 6.68 -3.40 5.72
C MET A 112 5.56 -2.48 5.26
N ILE A 113 4.36 -2.77 5.75
CA ILE A 113 3.15 -1.98 5.52
C ILE A 113 2.58 -1.62 6.88
N VAL A 114 2.31 -0.35 7.10
CA VAL A 114 1.78 0.15 8.38
C VAL A 114 0.26 0.23 8.31
N ALA A 115 -0.42 -0.34 9.30
CA ALA A 115 -1.84 -0.12 9.55
C ALA A 115 -2.07 0.16 11.04
N THR A 116 -3.21 0.73 11.38
CA THR A 116 -3.60 1.02 12.77
C THR A 116 -4.62 -0.01 13.24
N ASP A 117 -4.32 -0.79 14.27
CA ASP A 117 -5.29 -1.69 14.89
C ASP A 117 -6.45 -0.87 15.48
N ALA A 118 -7.67 -1.09 14.96
CA ALA A 118 -8.84 -0.32 15.36
C ALA A 118 -9.32 -0.60 16.79
N ASN A 119 -8.88 -1.70 17.41
CA ASN A 119 -9.24 -2.03 18.79
C ASN A 119 -8.33 -1.32 19.80
N THR A 120 -7.04 -1.15 19.44
CA THR A 120 -6.02 -0.64 20.36
C THR A 120 -5.54 0.77 20.03
N GLY A 121 -5.69 1.20 18.77
CA GLY A 121 -5.12 2.45 18.26
C GLY A 121 -3.61 2.39 18.02
N LEU A 122 -2.97 1.24 18.20
CA LEU A 122 -1.54 1.06 18.04
C LEU A 122 -1.16 0.71 16.59
N PRO A 123 0.05 1.06 16.14
CA PRO A 123 0.53 0.67 14.83
C PRO A 123 0.77 -0.84 14.75
N HIS A 124 0.42 -1.42 13.62
CA HIS A 124 0.74 -2.78 13.25
C HIS A 124 1.55 -2.77 11.95
N TYR A 125 2.65 -3.51 11.94
CA TYR A 125 3.57 -3.56 10.81
C TYR A 125 3.48 -4.93 10.15
N PHE A 126 2.77 -4.98 9.03
CA PHE A 126 2.71 -6.18 8.20
C PHE A 126 3.99 -6.33 7.40
N HIS A 127 4.53 -7.53 7.35
CA HIS A 127 5.62 -7.90 6.45
C HIS A 127 5.08 -8.32 5.09
N LYS A 128 5.95 -8.33 4.07
CA LYS A 128 5.56 -8.81 2.74
C LYS A 128 4.94 -10.22 2.75
N TYR A 129 5.35 -11.08 3.69
CA TYR A 129 4.85 -12.45 3.82
C TYR A 129 3.44 -12.56 4.41
N ASP A 130 2.90 -11.48 4.96
CA ASP A 130 1.50 -11.40 5.40
C ASP A 130 0.53 -11.22 4.21
N MET A 131 1.07 -10.86 3.06
CA MET A 131 0.34 -10.90 1.78
C MET A 131 0.49 -12.27 1.11
N ARG A 132 -0.44 -12.58 0.21
CA ARG A 132 -0.43 -13.76 -0.66
C ARG A 132 -0.87 -13.36 -2.06
N GLN A 133 -0.65 -14.24 -3.04
CA GLN A 133 -1.21 -14.01 -4.37
C GLN A 133 -2.73 -13.76 -4.26
N ASP A 134 -3.19 -12.67 -4.85
CA ASP A 134 -4.59 -12.22 -4.87
C ASP A 134 -5.21 -11.93 -3.48
N SER A 135 -4.37 -11.75 -2.46
CA SER A 135 -4.77 -11.38 -1.11
C SER A 135 -3.83 -10.29 -0.59
N TYR A 136 -4.13 -9.06 -0.97
CA TYR A 136 -3.36 -7.86 -0.62
C TYR A 136 -4.00 -7.09 0.53
N ASP A 137 -4.58 -7.83 1.48
CA ASP A 137 -5.31 -7.28 2.63
C ASP A 137 -4.50 -6.30 3.49
N PRO A 138 -3.18 -6.50 3.71
CA PRO A 138 -2.34 -5.49 4.37
C PRO A 138 -2.35 -4.13 3.69
N ILE A 139 -2.32 -4.07 2.35
CA ILE A 139 -2.39 -2.81 1.60
C ILE A 139 -3.77 -2.17 1.79
N LYS A 140 -4.85 -2.95 1.72
CA LYS A 140 -6.22 -2.46 1.93
C LYS A 140 -6.39 -1.90 3.34
N ALA A 141 -5.88 -2.60 4.36
CA ALA A 141 -5.89 -2.16 5.75
C ALA A 141 -5.15 -0.83 5.93
N SER A 142 -3.95 -0.71 5.34
CA SER A 142 -3.15 0.52 5.37
C SER A 142 -3.83 1.72 4.68
N CYS A 143 -4.65 1.47 3.65
CA CYS A 143 -5.37 2.50 2.90
C CYS A 143 -6.79 2.77 3.43
N CYS A 144 -7.20 2.16 4.54
CA CYS A 144 -8.54 2.24 5.08
C CYS A 144 -8.73 3.51 5.93
N VAL A 145 -9.00 4.64 5.29
CA VAL A 145 -9.18 5.94 5.96
C VAL A 145 -10.46 5.96 6.79
N PRO A 146 -10.39 6.27 8.11
CA PRO A 146 -11.57 6.32 8.97
C PRO A 146 -12.55 7.40 8.51
N VAL A 147 -13.82 7.28 8.96
CA VAL A 147 -14.95 8.15 8.61
C VAL A 147 -15.47 7.89 7.20
N ILE A 148 -14.60 7.77 6.20
CA ILE A 148 -15.01 7.52 4.82
C ILE A 148 -15.01 6.04 4.44
N ASN A 149 -14.33 5.19 5.22
CA ASN A 149 -14.34 3.73 5.05
C ASN A 149 -14.66 3.03 6.38
N ARG A 150 -15.33 1.89 6.30
CA ARG A 150 -15.43 0.94 7.42
C ARG A 150 -14.08 0.29 7.65
N PRO A 151 -13.72 -0.11 8.92
CA PRO A 151 -12.45 -0.73 9.19
C PRO A 151 -12.28 -2.01 8.37
N TYR A 152 -11.11 -2.17 7.75
CA TYR A 152 -10.78 -3.36 6.96
C TYR A 152 -10.27 -4.48 7.88
N LYS A 153 -10.78 -5.71 7.70
CA LYS A 153 -10.39 -6.84 8.55
C LYS A 153 -9.30 -7.67 7.90
N VAL A 154 -8.20 -7.86 8.62
CA VAL A 154 -7.14 -8.83 8.26
C VAL A 154 -7.11 -9.89 9.36
N ASN A 155 -7.30 -11.14 9.01
CA ASN A 155 -7.37 -12.26 9.96
C ASN A 155 -8.34 -12.02 11.13
N GLY A 156 -9.47 -11.35 10.86
CA GLY A 156 -10.50 -11.04 11.84
C GLY A 156 -10.26 -9.80 12.70
N ILE A 157 -9.07 -9.22 12.67
CA ILE A 157 -8.73 -7.96 13.36
C ILE A 157 -9.07 -6.78 12.46
N PRO A 158 -9.84 -5.77 12.96
CA PRO A 158 -10.15 -4.57 12.19
C PRO A 158 -8.98 -3.59 12.21
N TYR A 159 -8.69 -3.00 11.06
CA TYR A 159 -7.64 -2.00 10.88
C TYR A 159 -8.15 -0.75 10.18
N TYR A 160 -7.48 0.35 10.48
CA TYR A 160 -7.57 1.63 9.76
C TYR A 160 -6.21 2.02 9.18
N ASP A 161 -6.20 3.11 8.42
CA ASP A 161 -5.01 3.70 7.79
C ASP A 161 -3.86 3.86 8.79
N GLY A 162 -2.66 3.44 8.37
CA GLY A 162 -1.45 3.49 9.19
C GLY A 162 -1.04 4.91 9.61
N GLY A 163 -1.44 5.91 8.83
CA GLY A 163 -1.18 7.31 9.13
C GLY A 163 -1.82 7.83 10.43
N LEU A 164 -2.73 7.06 11.05
CA LEU A 164 -3.31 7.42 12.35
C LEU A 164 -2.34 7.17 13.52
N SER A 165 -1.57 6.10 13.47
CA SER A 165 -0.72 5.67 14.59
C SER A 165 0.77 5.86 14.33
N ASP A 166 1.23 5.68 13.08
CA ASP A 166 2.62 5.91 12.68
C ASP A 166 2.68 6.46 11.24
N PRO A 167 2.49 7.78 11.07
CA PRO A 167 2.44 8.41 9.75
C PRO A 167 3.79 8.47 9.04
N VAL A 168 4.90 8.42 9.78
CA VAL A 168 6.27 8.50 9.22
C VAL A 168 7.17 7.47 9.94
N PRO A 169 7.09 6.18 9.57
CA PRO A 169 7.68 5.05 10.31
C PRO A 169 9.20 4.92 10.12
N TYR A 170 9.95 6.03 10.28
CA TYR A 170 11.41 6.01 10.13
C TYR A 170 12.10 5.25 11.28
N GLU A 171 11.56 5.34 12.50
CA GLU A 171 12.11 4.58 13.63
C GLU A 171 12.04 3.07 13.36
N LYS A 172 10.93 2.62 12.75
CA LYS A 172 10.77 1.22 12.35
C LYS A 172 11.75 0.80 11.26
N ALA A 173 12.14 1.71 10.36
CA ALA A 173 13.19 1.46 9.39
C ALA A 173 14.56 1.32 10.07
N PHE A 174 14.89 2.13 11.08
CA PHE A 174 16.10 1.95 11.89
C PHE A 174 16.09 0.61 12.66
N GLU A 175 14.97 0.24 13.27
CA GLU A 175 14.82 -1.07 13.92
C GLU A 175 15.04 -2.24 12.95
N ALA A 176 14.67 -2.07 11.67
CA ALA A 176 14.95 -3.02 10.59
C ALA A 176 16.40 -3.02 10.13
N GLY A 177 17.27 -2.21 10.76
CA GLY A 177 18.70 -2.13 10.50
C GLY A 177 19.11 -1.18 9.39
N CYS A 178 18.23 -0.24 9.00
CA CYS A 178 18.61 0.84 8.08
C CYS A 178 19.46 1.91 8.79
N ASP A 179 20.38 2.52 8.02
CA ASP A 179 21.29 3.57 8.48
C ASP A 179 20.71 4.97 8.25
#